data_f946870ee769cebbdb71dd11735f4f67
#
_entry.id   f946870ee769cebbdb71dd11735f4f67
#
_cell.length_a   1.000
_cell.length_b   1.000
_cell.length_c   1.000
_cell.angle_alpha   90.00
_cell.angle_beta   90.00
_cell.angle_gamma   90.00
#
_symmetry.space_group_name_H-M   'P 1'
#
loop_
_entity.id
_entity.type
_entity.pdbx_description
1 polymer ?
#
loop_
_entity_poly.entity_id
_entity_poly.type
_entity_poly.pdbx_seq_one_letter_code
_entity_poly.pdbx_strand_id
1 'polypeptide(L)'
;MGQKANINSLHLTSNVDWNCVWYSNEREYSSIITQDLTIFSYLKSCNILNKDSEVLKIRICRISKNIVIDVQLTNSLEPHSLSLLKEVASNLKKYFSDFERVFIVSKVLSSNELKIDSVHISKKIARLIENRVRFKSYLIKNLVNQTAEVCNGIKVSCKGRMNGADMASGDFLTVGSIPFQTLKARINYGLSVANTPKGLMS
;
A
#
# COMPACT_ATOMS: atom_id res chain seq x y z
N MET A 1 28.07 0.18 -5.15
CA MET A 1 26.79 -0.30 -4.59
C MET A 1 25.86 -0.66 -5.73
N GLY A 2 25.32 -1.89 -5.76
CA GLY A 2 24.39 -2.30 -6.81
C GLY A 2 23.06 -1.58 -6.70
N GLN A 3 22.51 -1.12 -7.80
CA GLN A 3 21.15 -0.61 -7.89
C GLN A 3 20.17 -1.78 -7.85
N LYS A 4 19.02 -1.60 -7.19
CA LYS A 4 17.98 -2.63 -7.07
C LYS A 4 16.74 -2.22 -7.83
N ALA A 5 16.21 -3.09 -8.68
CA ALA A 5 14.94 -2.87 -9.34
C ALA A 5 13.77 -2.93 -8.34
N ASN A 6 12.68 -2.24 -8.66
CA ASN A 6 11.45 -2.34 -7.88
C ASN A 6 10.84 -3.74 -8.11
N ILE A 7 10.58 -4.46 -7.01
CA ILE A 7 10.05 -5.83 -7.05
C ILE A 7 8.68 -5.85 -7.74
N ASN A 8 7.81 -4.89 -7.45
CA ASN A 8 6.50 -4.83 -8.07
C ASN A 8 6.59 -4.68 -9.59
N SER A 9 7.49 -3.82 -10.09
CA SER A 9 7.66 -3.63 -11.54
C SER A 9 8.26 -4.85 -12.23
N LEU A 10 9.13 -5.59 -11.56
CA LEU A 10 9.74 -6.80 -12.11
C LEU A 10 8.74 -7.95 -12.29
N HIS A 11 7.75 -8.05 -11.40
CA HIS A 11 6.73 -9.11 -11.40
C HIS A 11 5.42 -8.70 -12.09
N LEU A 12 5.34 -7.48 -12.63
CA LEU A 12 4.20 -7.05 -13.45
C LEU A 12 4.08 -7.95 -14.69
N THR A 13 2.86 -8.16 -15.15
CA THR A 13 2.48 -8.97 -16.30
C THR A 13 2.49 -10.48 -16.10
N SER A 14 3.32 -11.03 -15.22
CA SER A 14 3.32 -12.48 -14.98
C SER A 14 2.28 -12.92 -13.95
N ASN A 15 2.19 -12.20 -12.82
CA ASN A 15 1.35 -12.59 -11.68
C ASN A 15 0.64 -11.43 -10.99
N VAL A 16 0.98 -10.20 -11.34
CA VAL A 16 0.45 -8.98 -10.71
C VAL A 16 -0.02 -8.03 -11.79
N ASP A 17 -1.27 -7.56 -11.66
CA ASP A 17 -1.83 -6.55 -12.55
C ASP A 17 -1.40 -5.15 -12.16
N TRP A 18 -1.50 -4.23 -13.14
CA TRP A 18 -1.28 -2.81 -12.95
C TRP A 18 -2.31 -2.21 -11.97
N ASN A 19 -1.91 -1.18 -11.24
CA ASN A 19 -2.83 -0.42 -10.40
C ASN A 19 -3.73 0.52 -11.22
N CYS A 20 -3.23 0.98 -12.35
CA CYS A 20 -3.99 1.78 -13.31
C CYS A 20 -4.16 0.96 -14.58
N VAL A 21 -5.42 0.71 -14.98
CA VAL A 21 -5.76 -0.08 -16.16
C VAL A 21 -6.53 0.80 -17.11
N TRP A 22 -5.86 1.30 -18.14
CA TRP A 22 -6.42 2.14 -19.18
C TRP A 22 -5.47 2.26 -20.38
N TYR A 23 -6.01 2.70 -21.49
CA TYR A 23 -5.26 3.04 -22.71
C TYR A 23 -5.57 4.48 -23.11
N SER A 24 -4.57 5.18 -23.60
CA SER A 24 -4.74 6.52 -24.18
C SER A 24 -3.74 6.78 -25.30
N ASN A 25 -4.06 7.76 -26.14
CA ASN A 25 -3.15 8.28 -27.14
C ASN A 25 -2.03 9.10 -26.48
N GLU A 26 -0.90 9.26 -27.17
CA GLU A 26 0.26 10.02 -26.66
C GLU A 26 -0.10 11.44 -26.22
N ARG A 27 -1.00 12.11 -26.93
CA ARG A 27 -1.43 13.49 -26.64
C ARG A 27 -2.18 13.62 -25.30
N GLU A 28 -2.96 12.60 -24.94
CA GLU A 28 -3.81 12.60 -23.76
C GLU A 28 -3.15 11.93 -22.55
N TYR A 29 -2.07 11.18 -22.80
CA TYR A 29 -1.40 10.36 -21.79
C TYR A 29 -0.97 11.16 -20.54
N SER A 30 -0.36 12.32 -20.73
CA SER A 30 0.08 13.18 -19.63
C SER A 30 -1.09 13.69 -18.79
N SER A 31 -2.17 14.08 -19.42
CA SER A 31 -3.39 14.54 -18.77
C SER A 31 -4.02 13.44 -17.90
N ILE A 32 -4.10 12.23 -18.42
CA ILE A 32 -4.68 11.09 -17.69
C ILE A 32 -3.83 10.69 -16.48
N ILE A 33 -2.49 10.69 -16.61
CA ILE A 33 -1.62 10.42 -15.47
C ILE A 33 -1.77 11.48 -14.38
N THR A 34 -1.81 12.76 -14.74
CA THR A 34 -2.01 13.81 -13.74
C THR A 34 -3.35 13.69 -13.03
N GLN A 35 -4.41 13.33 -13.75
CA GLN A 35 -5.71 13.04 -13.14
C GLN A 35 -5.62 11.84 -12.16
N ASP A 36 -4.97 10.75 -12.53
CA ASP A 36 -4.81 9.59 -11.64
C ASP A 36 -4.00 9.95 -10.39
N LEU A 37 -2.92 10.70 -10.52
CA LEU A 37 -2.13 11.18 -9.39
C LEU A 37 -2.95 12.08 -8.44
N THR A 38 -3.80 12.95 -8.99
CA THR A 38 -4.69 13.78 -8.16
C THR A 38 -5.74 12.92 -7.45
N ILE A 39 -6.32 11.91 -8.10
CA ILE A 39 -7.23 10.96 -7.46
C ILE A 39 -6.53 10.20 -6.32
N PHE A 40 -5.30 9.69 -6.55
CA PHE A 40 -4.52 9.01 -5.53
C PHE A 40 -4.22 9.92 -4.33
N SER A 41 -3.79 11.15 -4.57
CA SER A 41 -3.49 12.11 -3.50
C SER A 41 -4.75 12.49 -2.72
N TYR A 42 -5.86 12.72 -3.41
CA TYR A 42 -7.14 13.04 -2.81
C TYR A 42 -7.65 11.90 -1.91
N LEU A 43 -7.66 10.66 -2.41
CA LEU A 43 -8.10 9.49 -1.63
C LEU A 43 -7.21 9.22 -0.42
N LYS A 44 -5.91 9.50 -0.50
CA LYS A 44 -4.99 9.37 0.63
C LYS A 44 -5.14 10.50 1.66
N SER A 45 -5.46 11.72 1.20
CA SER A 45 -5.63 12.88 2.08
C SER A 45 -7.02 12.93 2.73
N CYS A 46 -8.03 12.39 2.06
CA CYS A 46 -9.34 12.24 2.67
C CYS A 46 -9.19 11.30 3.86
N ASN A 47 -9.29 11.84 5.07
CA ASN A 47 -9.47 11.06 6.29
C ASN A 47 -10.89 10.42 6.31
N ILE A 48 -11.24 9.76 5.19
CA ILE A 48 -12.51 9.07 4.98
C ILE A 48 -12.73 7.99 6.02
N LEU A 49 -11.66 7.63 6.68
CA LEU A 49 -11.57 6.45 7.50
C LEU A 49 -11.14 6.88 8.90
N ASN A 50 -11.83 6.39 9.90
CA ASN A 50 -11.44 6.51 11.30
C ASN A 50 -9.96 6.15 11.47
N LYS A 51 -9.32 6.60 12.55
CA LYS A 51 -7.90 6.33 12.85
C LYS A 51 -7.48 4.86 12.69
N ASP A 52 -8.45 3.94 12.71
CA ASP A 52 -8.25 2.50 12.70
C ASP A 52 -8.41 1.85 11.30
N SER A 53 -8.95 2.57 10.31
CA SER A 53 -9.12 2.05 8.95
C SER A 53 -8.14 2.71 8.00
N GLU A 54 -7.39 1.90 7.26
CA GLU A 54 -6.37 2.36 6.33
C GLU A 54 -6.66 1.92 4.90
N VAL A 55 -6.39 2.84 3.98
CA VAL A 55 -6.32 2.50 2.56
C VAL A 55 -5.02 1.75 2.30
N LEU A 56 -5.14 0.52 1.84
CA LEU A 56 -3.99 -0.33 1.51
C LEU A 56 -3.63 -0.24 0.04
N LYS A 57 -4.61 -0.44 -0.83
CA LYS A 57 -4.41 -0.43 -2.27
C LYS A 57 -5.54 0.32 -2.95
N ILE A 58 -5.19 1.11 -3.94
CA ILE A 58 -6.13 1.79 -4.83
C ILE A 58 -5.85 1.29 -6.24
N ARG A 59 -6.89 0.85 -6.94
CA ARG A 59 -6.84 0.49 -8.36
C ARG A 59 -7.79 1.39 -9.13
N ILE A 60 -7.34 1.91 -10.25
CA ILE A 60 -8.13 2.79 -11.12
C ILE A 60 -8.29 2.09 -12.47
N CYS A 61 -9.53 1.83 -12.85
CA CYS A 61 -9.88 1.31 -14.18
C CYS A 61 -10.68 2.36 -14.93
N ARG A 62 -10.27 2.69 -16.14
CA ARG A 62 -10.98 3.62 -17.01
C ARG A 62 -11.57 2.88 -18.17
N ILE A 63 -12.87 3.04 -18.38
CA ILE A 63 -13.62 2.44 -19.48
C ILE A 63 -14.37 3.56 -20.16
N SER A 64 -13.85 4.02 -21.29
CA SER A 64 -14.37 5.21 -22.00
C SER A 64 -14.44 6.43 -21.07
N LYS A 65 -15.64 6.96 -20.82
CA LYS A 65 -15.89 8.10 -19.94
C LYS A 65 -16.25 7.71 -18.48
N ASN A 66 -16.18 6.42 -18.15
CA ASN A 66 -16.47 5.93 -16.80
C ASN A 66 -15.18 5.59 -16.07
N ILE A 67 -15.11 5.94 -14.79
CA ILE A 67 -14.01 5.53 -13.90
C ILE A 67 -14.55 4.60 -12.83
N VAL A 68 -13.84 3.50 -12.63
CA VAL A 68 -14.05 2.57 -11.51
C VAL A 68 -12.81 2.62 -10.62
N ILE A 69 -13.00 2.96 -9.37
CA ILE A 69 -11.95 3.05 -8.37
C ILE A 69 -12.18 1.97 -7.34
N ASP A 70 -11.30 0.96 -7.33
CA ASP A 70 -11.32 -0.09 -6.32
C ASP A 70 -10.42 0.30 -5.15
N VAL A 71 -10.99 0.42 -3.96
CA VAL A 71 -10.27 0.77 -2.74
C VAL A 71 -10.27 -0.42 -1.79
N GLN A 72 -9.08 -0.92 -1.43
CA GLN A 72 -8.92 -1.98 -0.43
C GLN A 72 -8.67 -1.36 0.95
N LEU A 73 -9.46 -1.81 1.93
CA LEU A 73 -9.50 -1.27 3.28
C LEU A 73 -9.19 -2.35 4.32
N THR A 74 -8.65 -1.94 5.46
CA THR A 74 -8.30 -2.85 6.56
C THR A 74 -9.49 -3.31 7.38
N ASN A 75 -10.47 -2.43 7.61
CA ASN A 75 -11.60 -2.71 8.49
C ASN A 75 -12.93 -2.61 7.75
N SER A 76 -13.97 -3.24 8.31
CA SER A 76 -15.34 -3.11 7.83
C SER A 76 -15.76 -1.65 7.84
N LEU A 77 -16.36 -1.24 6.74
CA LEU A 77 -16.93 0.09 6.64
C LEU A 77 -18.16 0.19 7.53
N GLU A 78 -18.14 1.10 8.48
CA GLU A 78 -19.36 1.51 9.15
C GLU A 78 -20.32 2.16 8.14
N PRO A 79 -21.64 2.17 8.37
CA PRO A 79 -22.61 2.77 7.45
C PRO A 79 -22.30 4.24 7.15
N HIS A 80 -21.70 4.95 8.08
CA HIS A 80 -21.25 6.34 7.90
C HIS A 80 -20.11 6.46 6.86
N SER A 81 -19.22 5.52 6.77
CA SER A 81 -18.12 5.55 5.79
C SER A 81 -18.59 5.26 4.37
N LEU A 82 -19.68 4.55 4.17
CA LEU A 82 -20.31 4.38 2.86
C LEU A 82 -20.90 5.70 2.34
N SER A 83 -21.48 6.52 3.20
CA SER A 83 -21.96 7.86 2.83
C SER A 83 -20.81 8.76 2.41
N LEU A 84 -19.69 8.72 3.13
CA LEU A 84 -18.48 9.46 2.79
C LEU A 84 -17.89 9.04 1.42
N LEU A 85 -17.88 7.74 1.11
CA LEU A 85 -17.43 7.29 -0.21
C LEU A 85 -18.31 7.80 -1.35
N LYS A 86 -19.63 7.87 -1.15
CA LYS A 86 -20.56 8.48 -2.13
C LYS A 86 -20.29 9.98 -2.29
N GLU A 87 -20.01 10.67 -1.19
CA GLU A 87 -19.66 12.08 -1.21
C GLU A 87 -18.33 12.31 -1.95
N VAL A 88 -17.32 11.49 -1.70
CA VAL A 88 -16.05 11.51 -2.44
C VAL A 88 -16.27 11.27 -3.93
N ALA A 89 -17.11 10.31 -4.31
CA ALA A 89 -17.43 10.07 -5.72
C ALA A 89 -18.11 11.29 -6.37
N SER A 90 -19.01 11.95 -5.65
CA SER A 90 -19.67 13.16 -6.11
C SER A 90 -18.72 14.35 -6.28
N ASN A 91 -17.76 14.48 -5.36
CA ASN A 91 -16.75 15.54 -5.40
C ASN A 91 -15.75 15.29 -6.54
N LEU A 92 -15.30 14.06 -6.75
CA LEU A 92 -14.48 13.70 -7.91
C LEU A 92 -15.19 13.96 -9.23
N LYS A 93 -16.48 13.66 -9.33
CA LYS A 93 -17.27 13.97 -10.53
C LYS A 93 -17.40 15.47 -10.78
N LYS A 94 -17.53 16.29 -9.73
CA LYS A 94 -17.56 17.75 -9.85
C LYS A 94 -16.22 18.33 -10.28
N TYR A 95 -15.13 17.75 -9.79
CA TYR A 95 -13.78 18.21 -10.09
C TYR A 95 -13.35 17.84 -11.52
N PHE A 96 -13.71 16.65 -11.98
CA PHE A 96 -13.42 16.17 -13.33
C PHE A 96 -14.70 16.14 -14.17
N SER A 97 -14.94 17.18 -14.95
CA SER A 97 -16.11 17.30 -15.84
C SER A 97 -16.12 16.25 -16.97
N ASP A 98 -14.96 15.67 -17.28
CA ASP A 98 -14.78 14.75 -18.41
C ASP A 98 -15.42 13.38 -18.17
N PHE A 99 -15.77 13.05 -16.90
CA PHE A 99 -16.34 11.76 -16.55
C PHE A 99 -17.86 11.80 -16.46
N GLU A 100 -18.51 10.87 -17.13
CA GLU A 100 -19.95 10.69 -17.01
C GLU A 100 -20.32 10.04 -15.66
N ARG A 101 -19.56 9.01 -15.25
CA ARG A 101 -19.81 8.28 -14.00
C ARG A 101 -18.51 7.93 -13.29
N VAL A 102 -18.52 8.09 -11.98
CA VAL A 102 -17.44 7.69 -11.07
C VAL A 102 -17.99 6.65 -10.10
N PHE A 103 -17.46 5.44 -10.16
CA PHE A 103 -17.83 4.34 -9.26
C PHE A 103 -16.69 4.10 -8.28
N ILE A 104 -16.98 4.08 -7.00
CA ILE A 104 -16.02 3.68 -5.97
C ILE A 104 -16.51 2.35 -5.39
N VAL A 105 -15.69 1.33 -5.56
CA VAL A 105 -15.92 -0.01 -5.00
C VAL A 105 -14.97 -0.19 -3.82
N SER A 106 -15.51 -0.42 -2.65
CA SER A 106 -14.72 -0.70 -1.45
C SER A 106 -14.68 -2.20 -1.18
N LYS A 107 -13.47 -2.77 -1.09
CA LYS A 107 -13.25 -4.15 -0.66
C LYS A 107 -12.59 -4.14 0.71
N VAL A 108 -13.25 -4.76 1.68
CA VAL A 108 -12.67 -5.02 2.99
C VAL A 108 -11.91 -6.33 2.94
N LEU A 109 -10.66 -6.33 3.39
CA LEU A 109 -9.84 -7.52 3.43
C LEU A 109 -10.16 -8.34 4.68
N SER A 110 -10.22 -9.65 4.53
CA SER A 110 -10.35 -10.58 5.64
C SER A 110 -9.09 -10.57 6.53
N SER A 111 -9.22 -11.06 7.76
CA SER A 111 -8.08 -11.12 8.70
C SER A 111 -6.88 -11.92 8.16
N ASN A 112 -7.13 -12.96 7.36
CA ASN A 112 -6.08 -13.74 6.73
C ASN A 112 -5.43 -12.99 5.55
N GLU A 113 -6.21 -12.29 4.73
CA GLU A 113 -5.68 -11.44 3.66
C GLU A 113 -4.83 -10.29 4.21
N LEU A 114 -5.22 -9.71 5.36
CA LEU A 114 -4.44 -8.67 6.05
C LEU A 114 -3.08 -9.16 6.56
N LYS A 115 -3.01 -10.43 7.00
CA LYS A 115 -1.73 -11.05 7.39
C LYS A 115 -0.78 -11.27 6.22
N ILE A 116 -1.30 -11.33 5.00
CA ILE A 116 -0.51 -11.53 3.77
C ILE A 116 -0.13 -10.19 3.14
N ASP A 117 -0.89 -9.13 3.41
CA ASP A 117 -0.65 -7.84 2.75
C ASP A 117 0.59 -7.13 3.30
N SER A 118 1.58 -6.98 2.44
CA SER A 118 2.87 -6.39 2.77
C SER A 118 2.77 -4.92 3.18
N VAL A 119 1.82 -4.16 2.61
CA VAL A 119 1.62 -2.73 2.94
C VAL A 119 1.06 -2.59 4.36
N HIS A 120 0.08 -3.43 4.71
CA HIS A 120 -0.47 -3.43 6.07
C HIS A 120 0.60 -3.77 7.12
N ILE A 121 1.38 -4.82 6.87
CA ILE A 121 2.45 -5.26 7.78
C ILE A 121 3.52 -4.17 7.93
N SER A 122 3.96 -3.56 6.84
CA SER A 122 4.97 -2.50 6.87
C SER A 122 4.51 -1.30 7.69
N LYS A 123 3.25 -0.85 7.53
CA LYS A 123 2.66 0.23 8.32
C LYS A 123 2.53 -0.13 9.80
N LYS A 124 2.13 -1.37 10.11
CA LYS A 124 2.02 -1.84 11.49
C LYS A 124 3.38 -1.87 12.17
N ILE A 125 4.43 -2.31 11.49
CA ILE A 125 5.81 -2.27 11.99
C ILE A 125 6.27 -0.82 12.18
N ALA A 126 6.00 0.07 11.22
CA ALA A 126 6.35 1.48 11.34
C ALA A 126 5.73 2.14 12.58
N ARG A 127 4.45 1.89 12.86
CA ARG A 127 3.77 2.38 14.07
C ARG A 127 4.39 1.82 15.36
N LEU A 128 4.78 0.55 15.38
CA LEU A 128 5.47 -0.02 16.53
C LEU A 128 6.81 0.67 16.79
N ILE A 129 7.55 0.98 15.72
CA ILE A 129 8.82 1.72 15.82
C ILE A 129 8.58 3.16 16.31
N GLU A 130 7.55 3.85 15.84
CA GLU A 130 7.14 5.16 16.33
C GLU A 130 6.79 5.14 17.82
N ASN A 131 6.17 4.05 18.28
CA ASN A 131 5.88 3.78 19.69
C ASN A 131 7.14 3.29 20.47
N ARG A 132 8.34 3.51 19.92
CA ARG A 132 9.63 3.19 20.53
C ARG A 132 9.87 1.69 20.79
N VAL A 133 9.19 0.81 20.08
CA VAL A 133 9.46 -0.63 20.12
C VAL A 133 10.72 -0.91 19.29
N ARG A 134 11.67 -1.66 19.87
CA ARG A 134 12.90 -2.05 19.17
C ARG A 134 12.59 -3.02 18.03
N PHE A 135 13.27 -2.85 16.88
CA PHE A 135 13.04 -3.69 15.69
C PHE A 135 13.20 -5.21 15.95
N LYS A 136 14.16 -5.62 16.78
CA LYS A 136 14.34 -7.03 17.18
C LYS A 136 13.54 -7.46 18.41
N SER A 137 12.53 -6.70 18.80
CA SER A 137 11.66 -7.04 19.95
C SER A 137 10.81 -8.28 19.66
N TYR A 138 10.34 -8.91 20.74
CA TYR A 138 9.42 -10.04 20.66
C TYR A 138 8.14 -9.71 19.89
N LEU A 139 7.60 -8.51 20.04
CA LEU A 139 6.37 -8.08 19.35
C LEU A 139 6.51 -8.13 17.83
N ILE A 140 7.61 -7.58 17.29
CA ILE A 140 7.85 -7.58 15.83
C ILE A 140 8.17 -9.00 15.35
N LYS A 141 8.96 -9.77 16.10
CA LYS A 141 9.22 -11.18 15.76
C LYS A 141 7.94 -12.01 15.73
N ASN A 142 7.03 -11.79 16.67
CA ASN A 142 5.75 -12.49 16.72
C ASN A 142 4.86 -12.15 15.50
N LEU A 143 4.80 -10.87 15.10
CA LEU A 143 4.11 -10.47 13.87
C LEU A 143 4.69 -11.15 12.63
N VAL A 144 6.01 -11.20 12.51
CA VAL A 144 6.70 -11.86 11.40
C VAL A 144 6.40 -13.36 11.38
N ASN A 145 6.41 -14.02 12.55
CA ASN A 145 6.08 -15.45 12.66
C ASN A 145 4.61 -15.73 12.29
N GLN A 146 3.66 -14.93 12.79
CA GLN A 146 2.24 -15.06 12.43
C GLN A 146 1.99 -14.90 10.94
N THR A 147 2.76 -14.05 10.27
CA THR A 147 2.70 -13.89 8.81
C THR A 147 3.31 -15.09 8.11
N ALA A 148 4.42 -15.61 8.63
CA ALA A 148 5.11 -16.77 8.06
C ALA A 148 4.28 -18.06 8.13
N GLU A 149 3.33 -18.18 9.07
CA GLU A 149 2.39 -19.30 9.14
C GLU A 149 1.44 -19.35 7.92
N VAL A 150 1.17 -18.19 7.31
CA VAL A 150 0.25 -18.08 6.17
C VAL A 150 0.99 -18.00 4.84
N CYS A 151 2.25 -17.53 4.85
CA CYS A 151 3.08 -17.33 3.67
C CYS A 151 4.29 -18.27 3.67
N ASN A 152 4.81 -18.61 2.48
CA ASN A 152 6.01 -19.44 2.34
C ASN A 152 7.28 -18.77 2.89
N GLY A 153 7.28 -17.47 3.00
CA GLY A 153 8.38 -16.72 3.56
C GLY A 153 8.13 -15.22 3.65
N ILE A 154 8.80 -14.58 4.58
CA ILE A 154 8.76 -13.14 4.80
C ILE A 154 10.17 -12.60 5.07
N LYS A 155 10.46 -11.42 4.52
CA LYS A 155 11.66 -10.66 4.79
C LYS A 155 11.29 -9.23 5.13
N VAL A 156 11.63 -8.80 6.32
CA VAL A 156 11.45 -7.43 6.78
C VAL A 156 12.84 -6.80 6.93
N SER A 157 13.06 -5.67 6.30
CA SER A 157 14.30 -4.89 6.45
C SER A 157 13.97 -3.51 6.99
N CYS A 158 14.72 -3.07 7.96
CA CYS A 158 14.60 -1.73 8.53
C CYS A 158 15.94 -1.01 8.39
N LYS A 159 15.89 0.26 7.90
CA LYS A 159 17.07 1.10 7.71
C LYS A 159 16.84 2.45 8.36
N GLY A 160 17.88 2.96 9.00
CA GLY A 160 17.85 4.25 9.68
C GLY A 160 18.67 4.23 10.97
N ARG A 161 18.41 5.19 11.86
CA ARG A 161 19.07 5.29 13.17
C ARG A 161 18.43 4.34 14.18
N MET A 162 18.78 3.05 14.04
CA MET A 162 18.23 1.99 14.88
C MET A 162 18.49 2.27 16.37
N ASN A 163 17.42 2.18 17.18
CA ASN A 163 17.46 2.44 18.62
C ASN A 163 18.04 3.81 19.00
N GLY A 164 18.06 4.77 18.07
CA GLY A 164 18.61 6.09 18.30
C GLY A 164 20.14 6.18 18.22
N ALA A 165 20.79 5.23 17.56
CA ALA A 165 22.23 5.26 17.30
C ALA A 165 22.65 6.54 16.53
N ASP A 166 23.91 6.95 16.69
CA ASP A 166 24.39 8.16 16.01
C ASP A 166 24.53 7.98 14.51
N MET A 167 24.86 6.79 14.04
CA MET A 167 24.97 6.45 12.62
C MET A 167 23.80 5.59 12.18
N ALA A 168 23.35 5.79 10.93
CA ALA A 168 22.34 4.96 10.31
C ALA A 168 22.89 3.56 10.02
N SER A 169 22.10 2.54 10.35
CA SER A 169 22.40 1.13 10.07
C SER A 169 21.18 0.44 9.47
N GLY A 170 21.37 -0.77 8.98
CA GLY A 170 20.28 -1.58 8.46
C GLY A 170 20.25 -2.95 9.11
N ASP A 171 19.08 -3.34 9.59
CA ASP A 171 18.82 -4.68 10.12
C ASP A 171 17.72 -5.38 9.31
N PHE A 172 17.70 -6.71 9.35
CA PHE A 172 16.66 -7.48 8.68
C PHE A 172 16.25 -8.69 9.52
N LEU A 173 15.01 -9.11 9.33
CA LEU A 173 14.42 -10.33 9.86
C LEU A 173 13.89 -11.16 8.69
N THR A 174 14.26 -12.43 8.64
CA THR A 174 13.80 -13.37 7.59
C THR A 174 13.27 -14.62 8.26
N VAL A 175 12.11 -15.08 7.77
CA VAL A 175 11.53 -16.37 8.14
C VAL A 175 11.09 -17.04 6.84
N GLY A 176 11.47 -18.30 6.64
CA GLY A 176 11.23 -19.01 5.38
C GLY A 176 12.14 -18.55 4.25
N SER A 177 11.74 -18.83 3.02
CA SER A 177 12.49 -18.49 1.80
C SER A 177 11.66 -17.66 0.84
N ILE A 178 12.28 -16.63 0.25
CA ILE A 178 11.65 -15.79 -0.77
C ILE A 178 12.47 -15.92 -2.07
N PRO A 179 11.88 -16.49 -3.13
CA PRO A 179 12.57 -16.67 -4.41
C PRO A 179 12.52 -15.37 -5.23
N PHE A 180 13.44 -14.44 -4.97
CA PHE A 180 13.47 -13.14 -5.67
C PHE A 180 13.77 -13.25 -7.18
N GLN A 181 14.48 -14.29 -7.61
CA GLN A 181 14.84 -14.47 -9.02
C GLN A 181 13.77 -15.20 -9.84
N THR A 182 12.79 -15.83 -9.18
CA THR A 182 11.74 -16.58 -9.86
C THR A 182 10.61 -15.62 -10.23
N LEU A 183 10.51 -15.25 -11.51
CA LEU A 183 9.50 -14.31 -12.00
C LEU A 183 8.05 -14.82 -11.83
N LYS A 184 7.85 -16.13 -11.85
CA LYS A 184 6.53 -16.76 -11.61
C LYS A 184 6.08 -16.71 -10.15
N ALA A 185 6.98 -16.43 -9.20
CA ALA A 185 6.61 -16.35 -7.79
C ALA A 185 5.86 -15.05 -7.52
N ARG A 186 4.73 -15.16 -6.81
CA ARG A 186 3.98 -13.98 -6.38
C ARG A 186 4.62 -13.38 -5.14
N ILE A 187 5.27 -12.25 -5.29
CA ILE A 187 5.93 -11.51 -4.21
C ILE A 187 5.18 -10.18 -4.01
N ASN A 188 4.71 -9.95 -2.81
CA ASN A 188 4.14 -8.67 -2.40
C ASN A 188 5.23 -7.81 -1.75
N TYR A 189 5.26 -6.53 -2.10
CA TYR A 189 6.21 -5.57 -1.56
C TYR A 189 5.47 -4.41 -0.90
N GLY A 190 5.88 -4.04 0.31
CA GLY A 190 5.36 -2.89 1.03
C GLY A 190 6.50 -2.05 1.60
N LEU A 191 6.38 -0.74 1.46
CA LEU A 191 7.29 0.25 2.04
C LEU A 191 6.50 1.20 2.93
N SER A 192 7.02 1.46 4.12
CA SER A 192 6.51 2.50 5.00
C SER A 192 7.65 3.20 5.72
N VAL A 193 7.40 4.43 6.12
CA VAL A 193 8.37 5.28 6.82
C VAL A 193 7.83 5.53 8.21
N ALA A 194 8.67 5.29 9.21
CA ALA A 194 8.42 5.61 10.61
C ALA A 194 9.12 6.93 10.98
N ASN A 195 8.37 7.86 11.53
CA ASN A 195 8.91 9.14 12.00
C ASN A 195 9.29 9.02 13.47
N THR A 196 10.59 8.97 13.74
CA THR A 196 11.11 8.89 15.10
C THR A 196 11.75 10.22 15.51
N PRO A 197 11.81 10.53 16.83
CA PRO A 197 12.44 11.78 17.30
C PRO A 197 13.89 11.97 16.86
N LYS A 198 14.57 10.89 16.46
CA LYS A 198 15.96 10.92 16.01
C LYS A 198 16.15 10.82 14.50
N GLY A 199 15.06 10.83 13.73
CA GLY A 199 15.06 10.81 12.27
C GLY A 199 14.09 9.81 11.67
N LEU A 200 14.07 9.74 10.33
CA LEU A 200 13.23 8.83 9.58
C LEU A 200 13.85 7.43 9.53
N MET A 201 13.01 6.42 9.68
CA MET A 201 13.36 5.01 9.52
C MET A 201 12.43 4.38 8.48
N SER A 202 12.98 3.57 7.58
CA SER A 202 12.22 2.88 6.51
C SER A 202 12.45 1.38 6.52
#